data_04ecefaaf67700ee4aff2a2b7fbd276a
#
_entry.id   04ecefaaf67700ee4aff2a2b7fbd276a
#
_cell.length_a   1.000
_cell.length_b   1.000
_cell.length_c   1.000
_cell.angle_alpha   90.00
_cell.angle_beta   90.00
_cell.angle_gamma   90.00
#
_symmetry.space_group_name_H-M   'P 1'
#
loop_
_entity.id
_entity.type
_entity.pdbx_description
1 polymer ?
#
loop_
_entity_poly.entity_id
_entity_poly.type
_entity_poly.pdbx_seq_one_letter_code
_entity_poly.pdbx_strand_id
1 'polypeptide(L)'
;SAFAAAPGAPTIGYGNDKFALVEVDQAAQDYNNLVKVHNDGVDVKVEWNVWSGDAPTSAKVLLDGQTVWTGAAGATGSATFKVKKGGRYQEQVEVCNASGCAKSASKLIIVADTDGSHLLPLNTSLQENNKAFAKHTDKVVAAYFPEWGVYDRNFPVDKIPAANLNHILYGFIPICGGDGINDGLKTIEGGNSFRVLQNDCKGRPDFTVAIHDPWAALQKPQAGVSNWDDPYKGNFGQLMALKKAHPGLKVLPSIGGWTLSDPFFHMGDPAIRARFVSSVKDFLQTWKFFDGVDIDWEFPGGGGVTKNLGNPQQDKATYTALMHDLRTMLNELSAQTGRTYELTSAIGAGRDKIEDVDYTTAQQYLDHIFLMSYDFYGGWSNTVLGHQAALRAPAWRPDTDYTTENGVNALLAQGVQPGKIVVGAGMYGRGW
;
A
#
# COMPACT_ATOMS: atom_id res chain seq x y z
N SER A 1 62.92 -16.08 19.04
CA SER A 1 61.70 -16.12 18.17
C SER A 1 60.61 -15.27 18.82
N ALA A 2 60.24 -14.15 18.21
CA ALA A 2 59.05 -13.42 18.67
C ALA A 2 57.86 -14.36 18.47
N PHE A 3 57.07 -14.59 19.50
CA PHE A 3 55.81 -15.32 19.36
C PHE A 3 54.87 -14.48 18.52
N ALA A 4 54.26 -15.12 17.53
CA ALA A 4 53.25 -14.45 16.71
C ALA A 4 52.11 -13.92 17.59
N ALA A 5 51.75 -12.66 17.44
CA ALA A 5 50.67 -12.02 18.19
C ALA A 5 49.32 -12.23 17.48
N ALA A 6 48.23 -12.23 18.24
CA ALA A 6 46.90 -12.15 17.64
C ALA A 6 46.75 -10.82 16.88
N PRO A 7 45.88 -10.77 15.82
CA PRO A 7 45.60 -9.52 15.15
C PRO A 7 44.89 -8.54 16.07
N GLY A 8 45.11 -7.25 15.86
CA GLY A 8 44.30 -6.22 16.52
C GLY A 8 42.88 -6.18 16.03
N ALA A 9 41.99 -5.54 16.78
CA ALA A 9 40.61 -5.38 16.39
C ALA A 9 40.51 -4.64 15.03
N PRO A 10 39.78 -5.18 14.06
CA PRO A 10 39.60 -4.49 12.78
C PRO A 10 38.71 -3.25 12.93
N THR A 11 38.98 -2.27 12.08
CA THR A 11 38.16 -1.07 11.95
C THR A 11 37.34 -1.20 10.66
N ILE A 12 36.00 -1.20 10.75
CA ILE A 12 35.12 -1.20 9.59
C ILE A 12 35.12 0.19 8.95
N GLY A 13 35.22 0.24 7.63
CA GLY A 13 35.21 1.47 6.85
C GLY A 13 33.90 2.27 6.97
N TYR A 14 33.99 3.56 6.74
CA TYR A 14 32.82 4.44 6.65
C TYR A 14 32.08 4.19 5.32
N GLY A 15 30.77 4.51 5.30
CA GLY A 15 29.90 4.25 4.13
C GLY A 15 29.44 2.79 4.07
N ASN A 16 28.77 2.41 3.00
CA ASN A 16 28.16 1.09 2.84
C ASN A 16 27.34 0.66 4.08
N ASP A 17 26.45 1.55 4.53
CA ASP A 17 25.63 1.35 5.72
C ASP A 17 24.13 1.35 5.43
N LYS A 18 23.74 1.67 4.18
CA LYS A 18 22.34 1.68 3.74
C LYS A 18 22.19 0.97 2.42
N PHE A 19 21.24 0.04 2.38
CA PHE A 19 20.91 -0.81 1.25
C PHE A 19 19.39 -0.91 1.13
N ALA A 20 18.86 -1.26 -0.04
CA ALA A 20 17.42 -1.42 -0.25
C ALA A 20 17.12 -2.65 -1.10
N LEU A 21 16.18 -3.49 -0.62
CA LEU A 21 15.66 -4.63 -1.40
C LEU A 21 14.73 -4.19 -2.51
N VAL A 22 14.08 -3.05 -2.35
CA VAL A 22 13.34 -2.36 -3.39
C VAL A 22 13.93 -0.96 -3.51
N GLU A 23 14.58 -0.67 -4.62
CA GLU A 23 15.09 0.67 -4.89
C GLU A 23 13.98 1.55 -5.46
N VAL A 24 13.92 2.79 -5.01
CA VAL A 24 13.02 3.84 -5.53
C VAL A 24 13.85 4.96 -6.11
N ASP A 25 13.68 5.23 -7.40
CA ASP A 25 14.29 6.39 -8.05
C ASP A 25 13.54 7.66 -7.59
N GLN A 26 14.25 8.55 -6.90
CA GLN A 26 13.69 9.78 -6.33
C GLN A 26 13.38 10.86 -7.39
N ALA A 27 13.74 10.65 -8.65
CA ALA A 27 13.51 11.57 -9.78
C ALA A 27 12.53 10.99 -10.83
N ALA A 28 12.26 9.69 -10.79
CA ALA A 28 11.38 9.06 -11.76
C ALA A 28 9.92 9.47 -11.57
N GLN A 29 9.23 9.63 -12.70
CA GLN A 29 7.80 9.99 -12.76
C GLN A 29 6.94 8.77 -13.09
N ASP A 30 7.44 7.87 -13.94
CA ASP A 30 6.72 6.67 -14.34
C ASP A 30 7.06 5.47 -13.46
N TYR A 31 6.07 4.61 -13.26
CA TYR A 31 6.16 3.47 -12.33
C TYR A 31 7.24 2.45 -12.72
N ASN A 32 7.49 2.23 -14.01
CA ASN A 32 8.50 1.28 -14.46
C ASN A 32 9.93 1.71 -14.11
N ASN A 33 10.21 3.01 -14.20
CA ASN A 33 11.52 3.56 -13.83
C ASN A 33 11.61 3.91 -12.34
N LEU A 34 10.46 4.05 -11.66
CA LEU A 34 10.38 4.38 -10.24
C LEU A 34 10.91 3.26 -9.34
N VAL A 35 10.71 1.99 -9.72
CA VAL A 35 10.87 0.85 -8.82
C VAL A 35 11.77 -0.22 -9.44
N LYS A 36 12.77 -0.65 -8.66
CA LYS A 36 13.63 -1.79 -8.99
C LYS A 36 13.69 -2.77 -7.82
N VAL A 37 13.23 -3.99 -8.03
CA VAL A 37 13.15 -5.05 -7.01
C VAL A 37 14.34 -6.00 -7.12
N HIS A 38 14.99 -6.27 -5.99
CA HIS A 38 16.06 -7.25 -5.85
C HIS A 38 15.52 -8.57 -5.30
N ASN A 39 15.01 -9.43 -6.16
CA ASN A 39 14.34 -10.69 -5.78
C ASN A 39 15.26 -11.68 -5.04
N ASP A 40 16.57 -11.68 -5.35
CA ASP A 40 17.56 -12.57 -4.75
C ASP A 40 18.31 -11.95 -3.55
N GLY A 41 17.84 -10.79 -3.08
CA GLY A 41 18.51 -10.04 -2.04
C GLY A 41 19.47 -8.99 -2.58
N VAL A 42 19.87 -8.08 -1.71
CA VAL A 42 20.81 -7.00 -2.01
C VAL A 42 22.23 -7.37 -1.61
N ASP A 43 23.21 -6.97 -2.42
CA ASP A 43 24.62 -7.14 -2.11
C ASP A 43 25.06 -6.11 -1.07
N VAL A 44 25.47 -6.59 0.10
CA VAL A 44 26.06 -5.79 1.17
C VAL A 44 27.55 -5.92 1.12
N LYS A 45 28.25 -4.79 1.00
CA LYS A 45 29.70 -4.71 0.98
C LYS A 45 30.22 -4.17 2.30
N VAL A 46 31.21 -4.84 2.86
CA VAL A 46 31.97 -4.35 4.03
C VAL A 46 33.46 -4.33 3.70
N GLU A 47 34.15 -3.32 4.20
CA GLU A 47 35.59 -3.14 4.09
C GLU A 47 36.17 -2.92 5.49
N TRP A 48 37.38 -3.45 5.75
CA TRP A 48 38.05 -3.27 7.05
C TRP A 48 39.54 -3.15 6.93
N ASN A 49 40.13 -2.57 7.97
CA ASN A 49 41.57 -2.49 8.16
C ASN A 49 41.95 -2.94 9.57
N VAL A 50 43.09 -3.62 9.69
CA VAL A 50 43.72 -4.02 10.96
C VAL A 50 45.03 -3.23 11.11
N TRP A 51 45.13 -2.45 12.20
CA TRP A 51 46.19 -1.48 12.39
C TRP A 51 47.27 -1.93 13.36
N SER A 52 47.07 -3.08 14.06
CA SER A 52 47.98 -3.58 15.08
C SER A 52 47.95 -5.10 15.17
N GLY A 53 48.95 -5.68 15.85
CA GLY A 53 49.11 -7.12 15.92
C GLY A 53 49.67 -7.72 14.62
N ASP A 54 49.76 -9.04 14.56
CA ASP A 54 50.20 -9.72 13.35
C ASP A 54 49.04 -9.85 12.33
N ALA A 55 49.38 -9.95 11.05
CA ALA A 55 48.37 -10.02 9.98
C ALA A 55 47.42 -11.20 10.19
N PRO A 56 46.11 -10.97 10.03
CA PRO A 56 45.15 -12.05 10.02
C PRO A 56 45.28 -12.91 8.77
N THR A 57 44.85 -14.17 8.87
CA THR A 57 44.79 -15.14 7.75
C THR A 57 43.37 -15.46 7.32
N SER A 58 42.40 -15.15 8.19
CA SER A 58 40.97 -15.38 7.91
C SER A 58 40.11 -14.28 8.53
N ALA A 59 38.92 -14.11 7.98
CA ALA A 59 37.91 -13.24 8.53
C ALA A 59 36.52 -13.85 8.44
N LYS A 60 35.64 -13.37 9.31
CA LYS A 60 34.18 -13.59 9.27
C LYS A 60 33.48 -12.25 9.35
N VAL A 61 32.39 -12.14 8.63
CA VAL A 61 31.42 -11.04 8.82
C VAL A 61 30.20 -11.58 9.55
N LEU A 62 29.78 -10.83 10.57
CA LEU A 62 28.63 -11.17 11.38
C LEU A 62 27.57 -10.08 11.24
N LEU A 63 26.32 -10.49 11.12
CA LEU A 63 25.13 -9.65 11.30
C LEU A 63 24.37 -10.16 12.53
N ASP A 64 24.16 -9.27 13.51
CA ASP A 64 23.52 -9.60 14.80
C ASP A 64 24.13 -10.86 15.46
N GLY A 65 25.44 -11.01 15.32
CA GLY A 65 26.19 -12.15 15.86
C GLY A 65 26.16 -13.43 15.01
N GLN A 66 25.38 -13.47 13.93
CA GLN A 66 25.32 -14.61 13.01
C GLN A 66 26.31 -14.43 11.88
N THR A 67 27.14 -15.46 11.60
CA THR A 67 28.09 -15.44 10.50
C THR A 67 27.36 -15.45 9.17
N VAL A 68 27.61 -14.42 8.34
CA VAL A 68 27.03 -14.27 7.00
C VAL A 68 28.07 -14.46 5.88
N TRP A 69 29.35 -14.33 6.21
CA TRP A 69 30.44 -14.55 5.27
C TRP A 69 31.70 -15.01 6.01
N THR A 70 32.50 -15.84 5.34
CA THR A 70 33.83 -16.27 5.79
C THR A 70 34.80 -16.32 4.62
N GLY A 71 36.07 -15.97 4.85
CA GLY A 71 37.08 -16.01 3.81
C GLY A 71 38.50 -15.79 4.33
N ALA A 72 39.45 -15.92 3.43
CA ALA A 72 40.84 -15.52 3.71
C ALA A 72 40.92 -13.99 3.86
N ALA A 73 41.80 -13.52 4.73
CA ALA A 73 41.94 -12.09 4.97
C ALA A 73 43.39 -11.72 5.29
N GLY A 74 43.75 -10.49 4.94
CA GLY A 74 44.98 -9.81 5.36
C GLY A 74 44.66 -8.63 6.28
N ALA A 75 45.65 -7.76 6.51
CA ALA A 75 45.49 -6.55 7.31
C ALA A 75 44.43 -5.57 6.72
N THR A 76 44.25 -5.60 5.41
CA THR A 76 43.15 -4.94 4.68
C THR A 76 42.30 -5.99 4.04
N GLY A 77 40.98 -5.86 4.11
CA GLY A 77 40.05 -6.81 3.52
C GLY A 77 38.68 -6.22 3.15
N SER A 78 37.97 -6.98 2.34
CA SER A 78 36.60 -6.67 1.98
C SER A 78 35.80 -7.96 1.78
N ALA A 79 34.52 -7.87 2.00
CA ALA A 79 33.57 -8.94 1.75
C ALA A 79 32.31 -8.39 1.09
N THR A 80 31.66 -9.22 0.27
CA THR A 80 30.34 -8.96 -0.27
C THR A 80 29.48 -10.19 -0.02
N PHE A 81 28.27 -9.99 0.49
CA PHE A 81 27.34 -11.06 0.80
C PHE A 81 25.91 -10.59 0.57
N LYS A 82 25.00 -11.54 0.37
CA LYS A 82 23.58 -11.25 0.11
C LYS A 82 22.78 -11.15 1.39
N VAL A 83 21.94 -10.09 1.49
CA VAL A 83 20.91 -9.96 2.52
C VAL A 83 19.53 -9.97 1.86
N LYS A 84 18.65 -10.86 2.33
CA LYS A 84 17.32 -11.12 1.73
C LYS A 84 16.16 -10.56 2.56
N LYS A 85 16.42 -10.04 3.73
CA LYS A 85 15.40 -9.47 4.64
C LYS A 85 15.76 -8.05 5.03
N GLY A 86 14.76 -7.19 5.06
CA GLY A 86 14.91 -5.86 5.58
C GLY A 86 15.12 -5.85 7.09
N GLY A 87 15.82 -4.84 7.59
CA GLY A 87 16.07 -4.68 9.01
C GLY A 87 17.17 -3.67 9.33
N ARG A 88 17.44 -3.57 10.59
CA ARG A 88 18.54 -2.81 11.20
C ARG A 88 19.48 -3.81 11.84
N TYR A 89 20.67 -3.96 11.29
CA TYR A 89 21.62 -5.00 11.66
C TYR A 89 22.85 -4.41 12.33
N GLN A 90 23.39 -5.11 13.33
CA GLN A 90 24.71 -4.85 13.92
C GLN A 90 25.76 -5.65 13.15
N GLU A 91 26.51 -4.98 12.28
CA GLU A 91 27.58 -5.57 11.51
C GLU A 91 28.88 -5.58 12.30
N GLN A 92 29.58 -6.70 12.31
CA GLN A 92 30.91 -6.84 12.89
C GLN A 92 31.81 -7.67 11.96
N VAL A 93 33.12 -7.41 12.04
CA VAL A 93 34.14 -8.21 11.38
C VAL A 93 35.03 -8.85 12.47
N GLU A 94 35.18 -10.16 12.40
CA GLU A 94 36.10 -10.92 13.22
C GLU A 94 37.27 -11.38 12.35
N VAL A 95 38.50 -11.07 12.74
CA VAL A 95 39.71 -11.51 12.04
C VAL A 95 40.54 -12.42 12.94
N CYS A 96 41.14 -13.46 12.34
CA CYS A 96 41.90 -14.45 13.08
C CYS A 96 43.23 -14.79 12.40
N ASN A 97 44.23 -15.17 13.23
CA ASN A 97 45.43 -15.89 12.81
C ASN A 97 45.67 -17.08 13.76
N ALA A 98 46.78 -17.76 13.64
CA ALA A 98 47.14 -18.92 14.50
C ALA A 98 47.22 -18.58 16.01
N SER A 99 47.41 -17.33 16.36
CA SER A 99 47.59 -16.87 17.75
C SER A 99 46.31 -16.38 18.42
N GLY A 100 45.24 -16.16 17.64
CA GLY A 100 43.96 -15.73 18.18
C GLY A 100 43.11 -14.92 17.19
N CYS A 101 41.99 -14.44 17.69
CA CYS A 101 41.03 -13.64 16.96
C CYS A 101 40.77 -12.29 17.66
N ALA A 102 40.36 -11.32 16.83
CA ALA A 102 39.90 -10.01 17.33
C ALA A 102 38.66 -9.58 16.53
N LYS A 103 37.75 -8.88 17.19
CA LYS A 103 36.47 -8.46 16.64
C LYS A 103 36.36 -6.93 16.63
N SER A 104 35.79 -6.38 15.58
CA SER A 104 35.51 -4.95 15.45
C SER A 104 34.47 -4.46 16.46
N ALA A 105 34.40 -3.15 16.66
CA ALA A 105 33.19 -2.52 17.17
C ALA A 105 32.00 -2.83 16.20
N SER A 106 30.80 -2.80 16.73
CA SER A 106 29.57 -2.93 15.93
C SER A 106 29.34 -1.67 15.09
N LYS A 107 28.93 -1.86 13.84
CA LYS A 107 28.46 -0.82 12.95
C LYS A 107 27.00 -1.11 12.59
N LEU A 108 26.14 -0.10 12.75
CA LEU A 108 24.75 -0.21 12.30
C LEU A 108 24.71 -0.16 10.78
N ILE A 109 24.11 -1.16 10.16
CA ILE A 109 23.69 -1.11 8.76
C ILE A 109 22.19 -1.24 8.65
N ILE A 110 21.62 -0.63 7.61
CA ILE A 110 20.19 -0.63 7.33
C ILE A 110 19.97 -1.28 5.98
N VAL A 111 19.15 -2.32 5.96
CA VAL A 111 18.64 -2.92 4.73
C VAL A 111 17.16 -2.58 4.66
N ALA A 112 16.81 -1.63 3.80
CA ALA A 112 15.43 -1.20 3.66
C ALA A 112 14.60 -2.25 2.91
N ASP A 113 13.37 -2.45 3.40
CA ASP A 113 12.36 -3.25 2.71
C ASP A 113 10.99 -2.58 2.87
N THR A 114 10.10 -2.86 1.93
CA THR A 114 8.76 -2.26 1.86
C THR A 114 7.78 -2.84 2.89
N ASP A 115 8.20 -3.78 3.71
CA ASP A 115 7.48 -4.20 4.92
C ASP A 115 7.68 -3.24 6.12
N GLY A 116 8.57 -2.24 5.96
CA GLY A 116 8.89 -1.28 7.02
C GLY A 116 9.80 -1.80 8.12
N SER A 117 10.37 -3.01 8.00
CA SER A 117 11.22 -3.64 9.03
C SER A 117 12.45 -2.81 9.42
N HIS A 118 12.96 -1.97 8.52
CA HIS A 118 14.11 -1.08 8.73
C HIS A 118 13.76 0.23 9.43
N LEU A 119 12.47 0.59 9.51
CA LEU A 119 12.01 1.87 10.05
C LEU A 119 11.86 1.83 11.57
N LEU A 120 11.94 2.99 12.19
CA LEU A 120 11.48 3.22 13.55
C LEU A 120 9.97 3.50 13.55
N PRO A 121 9.26 3.26 14.67
CA PRO A 121 7.86 3.63 14.80
C PRO A 121 7.62 5.11 14.53
N LEU A 122 6.55 5.44 13.80
CA LEU A 122 6.19 6.82 13.50
C LEU A 122 5.63 7.52 14.74
N ASN A 123 6.19 8.69 15.05
CA ASN A 123 5.58 9.61 16.00
C ASN A 123 4.47 10.39 15.30
N THR A 124 3.24 10.28 15.83
CA THR A 124 2.10 11.03 15.30
C THR A 124 2.05 12.44 15.85
N SER A 125 1.62 13.40 15.01
CA SER A 125 1.44 14.80 15.36
C SER A 125 -0.05 15.17 15.27
N LEU A 126 -0.82 14.73 16.27
CA LEU A 126 -2.27 14.93 16.29
C LEU A 126 -2.63 16.37 16.66
N GLN A 127 -3.60 16.95 15.95
CA GLN A 127 -4.13 18.30 16.21
C GLN A 127 -5.26 18.26 17.24
N GLU A 128 -5.69 19.42 17.74
CA GLU A 128 -6.66 19.54 18.81
C GLU A 128 -7.96 18.75 18.55
N ASN A 129 -8.49 18.81 17.35
CA ASN A 129 -9.73 18.12 16.97
C ASN A 129 -9.51 16.69 16.41
N ASN A 130 -8.28 16.21 16.45
CA ASN A 130 -7.89 14.92 15.89
C ASN A 130 -7.20 14.11 17.00
N LYS A 131 -7.98 13.62 17.96
CA LYS A 131 -7.49 12.98 19.17
C LYS A 131 -7.51 11.45 19.05
N ALA A 132 -6.59 10.81 19.74
CA ALA A 132 -6.64 9.38 19.95
C ALA A 132 -7.65 9.05 21.06
N PHE A 133 -8.51 8.08 20.81
CA PHE A 133 -9.46 7.52 21.77
C PHE A 133 -9.20 6.02 21.97
N ALA A 134 -9.54 5.51 23.14
CA ALA A 134 -9.53 4.07 23.33
C ALA A 134 -10.65 3.42 22.49
N LYS A 135 -10.30 2.40 21.69
CA LYS A 135 -11.30 1.60 20.97
C LYS A 135 -12.04 0.70 21.95
N HIS A 136 -13.37 0.74 21.91
CA HIS A 136 -14.26 -0.10 22.70
C HIS A 136 -15.07 -1.08 21.83
N THR A 137 -14.55 -1.43 20.65
CA THR A 137 -15.23 -2.30 19.71
C THR A 137 -14.23 -3.23 19.01
N ASP A 138 -14.67 -4.44 18.70
CA ASP A 138 -14.02 -5.42 17.84
C ASP A 138 -14.39 -5.24 16.35
N LYS A 139 -15.28 -4.29 16.04
CA LYS A 139 -15.77 -4.03 14.69
C LYS A 139 -14.74 -3.27 13.86
N VAL A 140 -14.92 -3.31 12.55
CA VAL A 140 -14.13 -2.53 11.62
C VAL A 140 -14.39 -1.05 11.84
N VAL A 141 -13.30 -0.31 12.10
CA VAL A 141 -13.28 1.15 12.08
C VAL A 141 -12.23 1.55 11.06
N ALA A 142 -12.71 2.02 9.92
CA ALA A 142 -11.89 2.29 8.76
C ALA A 142 -11.95 3.77 8.36
N ALA A 143 -10.90 4.25 7.69
CA ALA A 143 -10.90 5.55 7.04
C ALA A 143 -10.20 5.48 5.70
N TYR A 144 -10.71 6.21 4.71
CA TYR A 144 -10.00 6.46 3.46
C TYR A 144 -8.98 7.57 3.66
N PHE A 145 -7.77 7.34 3.19
CA PHE A 145 -6.69 8.33 3.14
C PHE A 145 -6.41 8.68 1.67
N PRO A 146 -6.82 9.87 1.20
CA PRO A 146 -6.54 10.28 -0.17
C PRO A 146 -5.07 10.66 -0.34
N GLU A 147 -4.44 10.13 -1.40
CA GLU A 147 -3.03 10.35 -1.74
C GLU A 147 -2.65 11.84 -1.77
N TRP A 148 -3.54 12.67 -2.31
CA TRP A 148 -3.36 14.12 -2.45
C TRP A 148 -3.60 14.94 -1.17
N GLY A 149 -3.99 14.30 -0.06
CA GLY A 149 -4.22 14.98 1.22
C GLY A 149 -3.00 15.71 1.79
N VAL A 150 -1.81 15.38 1.29
CA VAL A 150 -0.53 15.99 1.68
C VAL A 150 -0.25 17.35 1.04
N TYR A 151 -1.08 17.80 0.10
CA TYR A 151 -0.97 19.12 -0.55
C TYR A 151 -1.77 20.20 0.22
N ASP A 152 -2.77 20.77 -0.38
CA ASP A 152 -3.54 21.90 0.18
C ASP A 152 -4.17 21.59 1.55
N ARG A 153 -4.61 20.36 1.76
CA ARG A 153 -5.12 19.91 3.06
C ARG A 153 -4.06 19.83 4.14
N ASN A 154 -2.79 19.70 3.73
CA ASN A 154 -1.65 19.52 4.62
C ASN A 154 -1.92 18.48 5.73
N PHE A 155 -2.45 17.34 5.31
CA PHE A 155 -2.78 16.22 6.19
C PHE A 155 -1.95 14.98 5.83
N PRO A 156 -0.65 14.92 6.21
CA PRO A 156 0.18 13.74 6.04
C PRO A 156 -0.21 12.63 7.03
N VAL A 157 0.36 11.45 6.82
CA VAL A 157 0.04 10.23 7.56
C VAL A 157 0.30 10.36 9.07
N ASP A 158 1.29 11.15 9.49
CA ASP A 158 1.57 11.38 10.91
C ASP A 158 0.46 12.15 11.65
N LYS A 159 -0.52 12.69 10.94
CA LYS A 159 -1.72 13.31 11.52
C LYS A 159 -2.89 12.33 11.69
N ILE A 160 -2.78 11.11 11.22
CA ILE A 160 -3.83 10.08 11.36
C ILE A 160 -3.91 9.61 12.81
N PRO A 161 -5.09 9.67 13.47
CA PRO A 161 -5.27 9.10 14.80
C PRO A 161 -5.42 7.57 14.73
N ALA A 162 -4.34 6.89 14.36
CA ALA A 162 -4.35 5.46 14.05
C ALA A 162 -4.82 4.57 15.20
N ALA A 163 -4.71 5.05 16.47
CA ALA A 163 -5.27 4.35 17.62
C ALA A 163 -6.80 4.17 17.54
N ASN A 164 -7.50 5.02 16.77
CA ASN A 164 -8.94 4.97 16.58
C ASN A 164 -9.36 3.99 15.49
N LEU A 165 -8.41 3.56 14.66
CA LEU A 165 -8.65 2.78 13.44
C LEU A 165 -8.10 1.37 13.56
N ASN A 166 -8.65 0.47 12.76
CA ASN A 166 -8.03 -0.83 12.47
C ASN A 166 -7.79 -1.02 10.97
N HIS A 167 -8.35 -0.14 10.11
CA HIS A 167 -8.12 -0.15 8.67
C HIS A 167 -7.88 1.27 8.12
N ILE A 168 -6.95 1.38 7.20
CA ILE A 168 -6.76 2.55 6.33
C ILE A 168 -6.86 2.07 4.88
N LEU A 169 -7.72 2.71 4.10
CA LEU A 169 -7.85 2.51 2.66
C LEU A 169 -7.10 3.64 1.97
N TYR A 170 -6.03 3.30 1.25
CA TYR A 170 -5.21 4.29 0.55
C TYR A 170 -5.76 4.57 -0.84
N GLY A 171 -6.31 5.71 -1.08
CA GLY A 171 -6.97 6.09 -2.31
C GLY A 171 -6.23 7.17 -3.11
N PHE A 172 -6.10 6.98 -4.39
CA PHE A 172 -6.52 5.80 -5.13
C PHE A 172 -5.37 5.30 -6.01
N ILE A 173 -5.34 4.00 -6.19
CA ILE A 173 -4.40 3.33 -7.09
C ILE A 173 -5.05 3.21 -8.46
N PRO A 174 -4.43 3.74 -9.54
CA PRO A 174 -4.99 3.72 -10.88
C PRO A 174 -4.70 2.39 -11.58
N ILE A 175 -5.51 2.14 -12.60
CA ILE A 175 -5.29 1.09 -13.58
C ILE A 175 -4.83 1.77 -14.88
N CYS A 176 -3.68 1.36 -15.40
CA CYS A 176 -3.13 1.90 -16.64
C CYS A 176 -4.03 1.63 -17.85
N GLY A 177 -4.07 2.57 -18.76
CA GLY A 177 -4.80 2.49 -20.01
C GLY A 177 -5.05 3.87 -20.60
N GLY A 178 -5.03 3.95 -21.91
CA GLY A 178 -5.21 5.18 -22.66
C GLY A 178 -6.66 5.45 -23.04
N ASP A 179 -6.84 5.97 -24.26
CA ASP A 179 -8.14 6.28 -24.86
C ASP A 179 -9.07 5.06 -24.88
N GLY A 180 -10.32 5.27 -24.47
CA GLY A 180 -11.32 4.22 -24.36
C GLY A 180 -11.23 3.37 -23.08
N ILE A 181 -10.17 3.53 -22.26
CA ILE A 181 -9.98 2.78 -21.01
C ILE A 181 -10.13 3.70 -19.79
N ASN A 182 -9.60 4.92 -19.84
CA ASN A 182 -9.63 5.89 -18.74
C ASN A 182 -10.26 7.23 -19.15
N ASP A 183 -11.30 7.19 -19.98
CA ASP A 183 -11.94 8.40 -20.50
C ASP A 183 -12.60 9.27 -19.41
N GLY A 184 -12.96 8.68 -18.28
CA GLY A 184 -13.46 9.40 -17.10
C GLY A 184 -12.53 10.50 -16.62
N LEU A 185 -11.22 10.30 -16.71
CA LEU A 185 -10.23 11.32 -16.34
C LEU A 185 -10.22 12.54 -17.26
N LYS A 186 -10.69 12.39 -18.52
CA LYS A 186 -10.77 13.51 -19.46
C LYS A 186 -11.86 14.50 -19.11
N THR A 187 -12.80 14.12 -18.25
CA THR A 187 -13.89 14.98 -17.79
C THR A 187 -13.46 15.96 -16.69
N ILE A 188 -12.23 15.78 -16.17
CA ILE A 188 -11.70 16.56 -15.05
C ILE A 188 -10.64 17.53 -15.57
N GLU A 189 -10.77 18.81 -15.20
CA GLU A 189 -9.76 19.86 -15.44
C GLU A 189 -9.16 19.86 -16.85
N GLY A 190 -9.99 19.73 -17.88
CA GLY A 190 -9.55 19.77 -19.27
C GLY A 190 -8.67 18.58 -19.70
N GLY A 191 -8.75 17.42 -19.00
CA GLY A 191 -8.02 16.23 -19.35
C GLY A 191 -6.57 16.18 -18.85
N ASN A 192 -6.18 17.10 -17.97
CA ASN A 192 -4.81 17.10 -17.42
C ASN A 192 -4.52 15.81 -16.63
N SER A 193 -5.49 15.36 -15.81
CA SER A 193 -5.38 14.10 -15.02
C SER A 193 -5.20 12.87 -15.92
N PHE A 194 -5.85 12.85 -17.08
CA PHE A 194 -5.65 11.78 -18.07
C PHE A 194 -4.19 11.76 -18.56
N ARG A 195 -3.63 12.90 -18.92
CA ARG A 195 -2.24 13.00 -19.37
C ARG A 195 -1.24 12.62 -18.27
N VAL A 196 -1.50 13.02 -17.03
CA VAL A 196 -0.68 12.61 -15.88
C VAL A 196 -0.66 11.08 -15.77
N LEU A 197 -1.82 10.42 -15.81
CA LEU A 197 -1.87 8.96 -15.77
C LEU A 197 -1.09 8.30 -16.92
N GLN A 198 -1.15 8.86 -18.14
CA GLN A 198 -0.36 8.32 -19.26
C GLN A 198 1.15 8.40 -18.99
N ASN A 199 1.61 9.44 -18.30
CA ASN A 199 3.01 9.57 -17.90
C ASN A 199 3.38 8.56 -16.81
N ASP A 200 2.53 8.39 -15.79
CA ASP A 200 2.74 7.45 -14.69
C ASP A 200 2.82 6.01 -15.19
N CYS A 201 2.03 5.71 -16.20
CA CYS A 201 1.92 4.39 -16.84
C CYS A 201 2.86 4.16 -18.03
N LYS A 202 3.77 5.08 -18.31
CA LYS A 202 4.65 4.96 -19.47
C LYS A 202 5.39 3.61 -19.51
N GLY A 203 5.24 2.90 -20.62
CA GLY A 203 5.85 1.60 -20.83
C GLY A 203 5.19 0.44 -20.09
N ARG A 204 4.09 0.68 -19.38
CA ARG A 204 3.29 -0.40 -18.75
C ARG A 204 2.19 -0.87 -19.70
N PRO A 205 1.87 -2.16 -19.67
CA PRO A 205 0.69 -2.67 -20.38
C PRO A 205 -0.60 -2.06 -19.84
N ASP A 206 -1.58 -1.88 -20.71
CA ASP A 206 -2.94 -1.53 -20.28
C ASP A 206 -3.49 -2.57 -19.29
N PHE A 207 -4.36 -2.13 -18.40
CA PHE A 207 -4.98 -2.94 -17.34
C PHE A 207 -3.98 -3.46 -16.28
N THR A 208 -2.89 -2.74 -16.04
CA THR A 208 -1.99 -2.99 -14.90
C THR A 208 -2.05 -1.83 -13.92
N VAL A 209 -1.85 -2.10 -12.64
CA VAL A 209 -1.84 -1.05 -11.61
C VAL A 209 -0.52 -0.28 -11.59
N ALA A 210 -0.57 0.97 -11.16
CA ALA A 210 0.60 1.84 -10.99
C ALA A 210 0.42 2.72 -9.74
N ILE A 211 1.42 3.54 -9.43
CA ILE A 211 1.29 4.65 -8.48
C ILE A 211 0.90 5.88 -9.29
N HIS A 212 -0.11 6.63 -8.83
CA HIS A 212 -0.64 7.79 -9.55
C HIS A 212 0.17 9.06 -9.30
N ASP A 213 0.66 9.24 -8.09
CA ASP A 213 1.49 10.38 -7.72
C ASP A 213 2.77 9.90 -7.01
N PRO A 214 3.87 9.62 -7.74
CA PRO A 214 5.12 9.17 -7.16
C PRO A 214 5.70 10.14 -6.12
N TRP A 215 5.47 11.44 -6.29
CA TRP A 215 5.93 12.43 -5.33
C TRP A 215 5.22 12.29 -3.98
N ALA A 216 3.89 12.30 -3.97
CA ALA A 216 3.12 12.13 -2.75
C ALA A 216 3.34 10.75 -2.12
N ALA A 217 3.38 9.70 -2.94
CA ALA A 217 3.49 8.33 -2.46
C ALA A 217 4.86 7.98 -1.87
N LEU A 218 5.98 8.42 -2.51
CA LEU A 218 7.31 7.86 -2.23
C LEU A 218 8.46 8.88 -2.15
N GLN A 219 8.31 10.09 -2.69
CA GLN A 219 9.44 11.00 -2.88
C GLN A 219 9.39 12.22 -1.96
N LYS A 220 8.21 12.65 -1.53
CA LYS A 220 8.02 13.83 -0.67
C LYS A 220 8.60 13.58 0.72
N PRO A 221 9.58 14.39 1.20
CA PRO A 221 10.06 14.28 2.58
C PRO A 221 8.93 14.53 3.57
N GLN A 222 8.75 13.60 4.52
CA GLN A 222 7.71 13.66 5.55
C GLN A 222 8.31 13.27 6.90
N ALA A 223 7.62 13.61 8.00
CA ALA A 223 8.07 13.28 9.35
C ALA A 223 8.39 11.78 9.49
N GLY A 224 9.56 11.45 10.02
CA GLY A 224 10.04 10.08 10.21
C GLY A 224 10.68 9.42 8.96
N VAL A 225 10.51 10.03 7.76
CA VAL A 225 11.06 9.54 6.48
C VAL A 225 11.51 10.74 5.62
N SER A 226 12.33 11.62 6.20
CA SER A 226 12.70 12.89 5.58
C SER A 226 14.17 13.01 5.21
N ASN A 227 15.00 12.02 5.54
CA ASN A 227 16.42 12.06 5.19
C ASN A 227 16.59 11.95 3.67
N TRP A 228 17.62 12.59 3.15
CA TRP A 228 17.87 12.61 1.71
C TRP A 228 18.06 11.19 1.14
N ASP A 229 18.64 10.30 1.93
CA ASP A 229 18.97 8.92 1.60
C ASP A 229 17.93 7.88 2.08
N ASP A 230 16.79 8.33 2.61
CA ASP A 230 15.66 7.42 2.90
C ASP A 230 15.08 6.89 1.58
N PRO A 231 15.05 5.58 1.36
CA PRO A 231 14.59 5.01 0.09
C PRO A 231 13.08 5.14 -0.11
N TYR A 232 12.31 5.14 0.98
CA TYR A 232 10.85 5.26 0.95
C TYR A 232 10.43 6.45 1.80
N LYS A 233 10.05 7.54 1.14
CA LYS A 233 9.50 8.75 1.73
C LYS A 233 7.99 8.79 1.54
N GLY A 234 7.40 9.97 1.61
CA GLY A 234 5.99 10.20 1.31
C GLY A 234 5.01 9.36 2.13
N ASN A 235 3.86 9.15 1.56
CA ASN A 235 2.77 8.42 2.21
C ASN A 235 3.13 6.97 2.51
N PHE A 236 3.81 6.28 1.59
CA PHE A 236 4.17 4.86 1.77
C PHE A 236 5.18 4.69 2.89
N GLY A 237 6.23 5.52 2.91
CA GLY A 237 7.22 5.48 3.98
C GLY A 237 6.61 5.76 5.35
N GLN A 238 5.73 6.76 5.44
CA GLN A 238 5.03 7.06 6.70
C GLN A 238 4.03 5.96 7.08
N LEU A 239 3.31 5.35 6.14
CA LEU A 239 2.40 4.22 6.43
C LEU A 239 3.16 3.00 6.94
N MET A 240 4.32 2.69 6.36
CA MET A 240 5.20 1.63 6.88
C MET A 240 5.61 1.90 8.33
N ALA A 241 6.04 3.14 8.63
CA ALA A 241 6.44 3.55 9.98
C ALA A 241 5.24 3.62 10.95
N LEU A 242 4.06 4.00 10.47
CA LEU A 242 2.81 3.99 11.25
C LEU A 242 2.43 2.58 11.68
N LYS A 243 2.56 1.60 10.78
CA LYS A 243 2.31 0.19 11.11
C LYS A 243 3.30 -0.35 12.14
N LYS A 244 4.53 0.14 12.19
CA LYS A 244 5.48 -0.20 13.27
C LYS A 244 4.98 0.28 14.63
N ALA A 245 4.35 1.46 14.68
CA ALA A 245 3.74 1.98 15.90
C ALA A 245 2.40 1.29 16.25
N HIS A 246 1.70 0.78 15.24
CA HIS A 246 0.38 0.14 15.36
C HIS A 246 0.34 -1.19 14.59
N PRO A 247 0.95 -2.27 15.12
CA PRO A 247 1.10 -3.55 14.39
C PRO A 247 -0.23 -4.22 13.98
N GLY A 248 -1.33 -3.90 14.67
CA GLY A 248 -2.67 -4.40 14.33
C GLY A 248 -3.40 -3.61 13.24
N LEU A 249 -2.82 -2.48 12.79
CA LEU A 249 -3.40 -1.64 11.75
C LEU A 249 -3.23 -2.29 10.39
N LYS A 250 -4.33 -2.40 9.63
CA LYS A 250 -4.33 -2.88 8.26
C LYS A 250 -4.39 -1.71 7.29
N VAL A 251 -3.59 -1.79 6.24
CA VAL A 251 -3.55 -0.79 5.17
C VAL A 251 -3.78 -1.49 3.84
N LEU A 252 -4.81 -1.07 3.11
CA LEU A 252 -5.17 -1.64 1.82
C LEU A 252 -5.08 -0.55 0.73
N PRO A 253 -4.47 -0.83 -0.42
CA PRO A 253 -4.61 0.03 -1.58
C PRO A 253 -6.03 -0.06 -2.09
N SER A 254 -6.69 1.08 -2.28
CA SER A 254 -8.00 1.17 -2.92
C SER A 254 -7.81 1.47 -4.40
N ILE A 255 -8.26 0.54 -5.24
CA ILE A 255 -8.10 0.61 -6.69
C ILE A 255 -9.41 1.08 -7.30
N GLY A 256 -9.35 2.15 -8.09
CA GLY A 256 -10.53 2.74 -8.73
C GLY A 256 -10.93 4.07 -8.11
N GLY A 257 -12.17 4.19 -7.67
CA GLY A 257 -12.80 5.43 -7.26
C GLY A 257 -13.53 6.10 -8.42
N TRP A 258 -14.21 7.21 -8.14
CA TRP A 258 -15.13 7.88 -9.08
C TRP A 258 -14.53 8.09 -10.48
N THR A 259 -13.29 8.54 -10.58
CA THR A 259 -12.66 8.93 -11.84
C THR A 259 -11.77 7.87 -12.46
N LEU A 260 -11.50 6.78 -11.72
CA LEU A 260 -10.56 5.72 -12.12
C LEU A 260 -11.23 4.35 -12.26
N SER A 261 -12.57 4.32 -12.35
CA SER A 261 -13.34 3.07 -12.45
C SER A 261 -13.55 2.55 -13.86
N ASP A 262 -13.34 3.38 -14.88
CA ASP A 262 -13.61 2.99 -16.29
C ASP A 262 -12.93 1.68 -16.71
N PRO A 263 -11.68 1.36 -16.32
CA PRO A 263 -11.04 0.11 -16.70
C PRO A 263 -11.78 -1.16 -16.24
N PHE A 264 -12.55 -1.09 -15.16
CA PHE A 264 -13.28 -2.26 -14.65
C PHE A 264 -14.34 -2.78 -15.63
N PHE A 265 -14.94 -1.90 -16.43
CA PHE A 265 -15.94 -2.29 -17.42
C PHE A 265 -15.40 -3.20 -18.54
N HIS A 266 -14.08 -3.30 -18.68
CA HIS A 266 -13.41 -4.16 -19.65
C HIS A 266 -13.06 -5.55 -19.08
N MET A 267 -13.21 -5.76 -17.78
CA MET A 267 -12.75 -6.98 -17.09
C MET A 267 -13.70 -8.17 -17.24
N GLY A 268 -14.76 -8.04 -18.04
CA GLY A 268 -15.52 -9.18 -18.55
C GLY A 268 -14.67 -10.09 -19.45
N ASP A 269 -13.66 -9.55 -20.12
CA ASP A 269 -12.64 -10.32 -20.82
C ASP A 269 -11.69 -11.01 -19.81
N PRO A 270 -11.64 -12.37 -19.80
CA PRO A 270 -10.80 -13.10 -18.85
C PRO A 270 -9.30 -12.79 -18.98
N ALA A 271 -8.81 -12.46 -20.17
CA ALA A 271 -7.39 -12.14 -20.37
C ALA A 271 -7.04 -10.77 -19.79
N ILE A 272 -7.92 -9.79 -19.94
CA ILE A 272 -7.80 -8.46 -19.33
C ILE A 272 -7.85 -8.60 -17.82
N ARG A 273 -8.82 -9.33 -17.28
CA ARG A 273 -8.96 -9.56 -15.83
C ARG A 273 -7.76 -10.29 -15.25
N ALA A 274 -7.24 -11.31 -15.92
CA ALA A 274 -6.04 -12.02 -15.48
C ALA A 274 -4.81 -11.12 -15.44
N ARG A 275 -4.64 -10.22 -16.42
CA ARG A 275 -3.54 -9.23 -16.43
C ARG A 275 -3.66 -8.27 -15.24
N PHE A 276 -4.84 -7.75 -14.99
CA PHE A 276 -5.10 -6.88 -13.84
C PHE A 276 -4.76 -7.60 -12.53
N VAL A 277 -5.31 -8.78 -12.30
CA VAL A 277 -5.10 -9.58 -11.07
C VAL A 277 -3.61 -9.91 -10.87
N SER A 278 -2.90 -10.28 -11.94
CA SER A 278 -1.44 -10.50 -11.88
C SER A 278 -0.70 -9.23 -11.48
N SER A 279 -1.07 -8.07 -12.01
CA SER A 279 -0.42 -6.80 -11.67
C SER A 279 -0.70 -6.38 -10.23
N VAL A 280 -1.87 -6.69 -9.67
CA VAL A 280 -2.18 -6.47 -8.25
C VAL A 280 -1.30 -7.36 -7.37
N LYS A 281 -1.09 -8.64 -7.77
CA LYS A 281 -0.16 -9.53 -7.07
C LYS A 281 1.25 -8.95 -7.03
N ASP A 282 1.77 -8.52 -8.17
CA ASP A 282 3.10 -7.90 -8.27
C ASP A 282 3.21 -6.64 -7.42
N PHE A 283 2.15 -5.83 -7.39
CA PHE A 283 2.08 -4.63 -6.56
C PHE A 283 2.15 -4.95 -5.06
N LEU A 284 1.41 -5.95 -4.60
CA LEU A 284 1.44 -6.39 -3.20
C LEU A 284 2.76 -7.07 -2.80
N GLN A 285 3.41 -7.77 -3.74
CA GLN A 285 4.73 -8.34 -3.53
C GLN A 285 5.83 -7.28 -3.47
N THR A 286 5.67 -6.18 -4.20
CA THR A 286 6.57 -5.04 -4.18
C THR A 286 6.36 -4.19 -2.93
N TRP A 287 5.12 -3.86 -2.60
CA TRP A 287 4.73 -3.00 -1.46
C TRP A 287 4.19 -3.85 -0.31
N LYS A 288 5.09 -4.52 0.36
CA LYS A 288 4.81 -5.57 1.36
C LYS A 288 4.06 -5.07 2.61
N PHE A 289 4.00 -3.76 2.84
CA PHE A 289 3.26 -3.19 3.97
C PHE A 289 1.74 -3.23 3.77
N PHE A 290 1.25 -3.40 2.56
CA PHE A 290 -0.17 -3.58 2.31
C PHE A 290 -0.67 -4.95 2.76
N ASP A 291 -1.89 -4.98 3.30
CA ASP A 291 -2.51 -6.16 3.93
C ASP A 291 -3.64 -6.75 3.09
N GLY A 292 -3.76 -6.37 1.85
CA GLY A 292 -4.81 -6.82 0.94
C GLY A 292 -5.08 -5.80 -0.14
N VAL A 293 -6.30 -5.80 -0.66
CA VAL A 293 -6.75 -4.86 -1.69
C VAL A 293 -8.20 -4.49 -1.50
N ASP A 294 -8.52 -3.22 -1.72
CA ASP A 294 -9.86 -2.68 -1.79
C ASP A 294 -10.20 -2.36 -3.24
N ILE A 295 -11.39 -2.75 -3.68
CA ILE A 295 -11.90 -2.43 -5.03
C ILE A 295 -13.02 -1.41 -4.90
N ASP A 296 -12.82 -0.28 -5.54
CA ASP A 296 -13.77 0.82 -5.61
C ASP A 296 -14.22 1.02 -7.06
N TRP A 297 -15.13 0.17 -7.51
CA TRP A 297 -15.73 0.26 -8.85
C TRP A 297 -17.04 1.06 -8.79
N GLU A 298 -17.04 2.26 -9.36
CA GLU A 298 -18.17 3.18 -9.34
C GLU A 298 -18.77 3.37 -10.76
N PHE A 299 -19.77 2.60 -11.15
CA PHE A 299 -20.40 1.48 -10.44
C PHE A 299 -20.66 0.35 -11.44
N PRO A 300 -20.63 -0.92 -11.02
CA PRO A 300 -21.17 -2.01 -11.84
C PRO A 300 -22.61 -1.66 -12.27
N GLY A 301 -22.94 -1.90 -13.55
CA GLY A 301 -24.24 -1.51 -14.13
C GLY A 301 -24.28 -0.08 -14.66
N GLY A 302 -23.35 0.79 -14.28
CA GLY A 302 -23.23 2.16 -14.78
C GLY A 302 -23.63 3.24 -13.78
N GLY A 303 -23.80 4.45 -14.32
CA GLY A 303 -24.10 5.64 -13.51
C GLY A 303 -22.87 6.29 -12.86
N GLY A 304 -21.67 5.91 -13.29
CA GLY A 304 -20.42 6.55 -12.91
C GLY A 304 -20.12 7.84 -13.67
N VAL A 305 -18.85 8.22 -13.68
CA VAL A 305 -18.37 9.45 -14.32
C VAL A 305 -18.56 9.41 -15.84
N THR A 306 -18.30 8.27 -16.47
CA THR A 306 -18.48 8.06 -17.91
C THR A 306 -19.88 7.51 -18.17
N LYS A 307 -20.75 8.36 -18.71
CA LYS A 307 -22.20 8.13 -18.75
C LYS A 307 -22.67 6.97 -19.62
N ASN A 308 -21.89 6.59 -20.62
CA ASN A 308 -22.22 5.52 -21.56
C ASN A 308 -21.59 4.17 -21.22
N LEU A 309 -20.89 4.07 -20.11
CA LEU A 309 -20.37 2.81 -19.59
C LEU A 309 -21.35 2.18 -18.61
N GLY A 310 -21.34 0.86 -18.59
CA GLY A 310 -22.13 0.03 -17.71
C GLY A 310 -23.17 -0.82 -18.44
N ASN A 311 -23.24 -2.07 -18.05
CA ASN A 311 -24.23 -3.04 -18.47
C ASN A 311 -24.57 -3.92 -17.26
N PRO A 312 -25.77 -3.75 -16.65
CA PRO A 312 -26.12 -4.47 -15.42
C PRO A 312 -25.95 -5.99 -15.49
N GLN A 313 -26.26 -6.60 -16.64
CA GLN A 313 -26.16 -8.07 -16.78
C GLN A 313 -24.68 -8.52 -16.91
N GLN A 314 -23.90 -7.81 -17.72
CA GLN A 314 -22.47 -8.14 -17.90
C GLN A 314 -21.66 -7.81 -16.65
N ASP A 315 -21.88 -6.65 -16.09
CA ASP A 315 -21.10 -6.15 -14.96
C ASP A 315 -21.36 -6.97 -13.69
N LYS A 316 -22.58 -7.48 -13.51
CA LYS A 316 -22.91 -8.43 -12.44
C LYS A 316 -22.02 -9.67 -12.48
N ALA A 317 -21.87 -10.28 -13.64
CA ALA A 317 -21.02 -11.45 -13.85
C ALA A 317 -19.51 -11.07 -13.72
N THR A 318 -19.13 -9.93 -14.29
CA THR A 318 -17.76 -9.41 -14.25
C THR A 318 -17.32 -9.14 -12.83
N TYR A 319 -18.15 -8.47 -12.02
CA TYR A 319 -17.82 -8.18 -10.62
C TYR A 319 -17.59 -9.45 -9.82
N THR A 320 -18.48 -10.43 -9.95
CA THR A 320 -18.35 -11.71 -9.25
C THR A 320 -17.07 -12.44 -9.66
N ALA A 321 -16.77 -12.50 -10.95
CA ALA A 321 -15.55 -13.12 -11.47
C ALA A 321 -14.29 -12.39 -11.00
N LEU A 322 -14.32 -11.06 -10.98
CA LEU A 322 -13.19 -10.25 -10.49
C LEU A 322 -12.92 -10.52 -8.99
N MET A 323 -13.95 -10.54 -8.15
CA MET A 323 -13.77 -10.84 -6.73
C MET A 323 -13.26 -12.27 -6.50
N HIS A 324 -13.77 -13.25 -7.26
CA HIS A 324 -13.27 -14.62 -7.23
C HIS A 324 -11.78 -14.70 -7.58
N ASP A 325 -11.39 -14.09 -8.69
CA ASP A 325 -10.01 -14.16 -9.18
C ASP A 325 -9.02 -13.43 -8.24
N LEU A 326 -9.42 -12.27 -7.70
CA LEU A 326 -8.64 -11.56 -6.68
C LEU A 326 -8.51 -12.39 -5.39
N ARG A 327 -9.59 -13.01 -4.90
CA ARG A 327 -9.54 -13.87 -3.72
C ARG A 327 -8.61 -15.06 -3.95
N THR A 328 -8.69 -15.70 -5.10
CA THR A 328 -7.81 -16.81 -5.47
C THR A 328 -6.35 -16.38 -5.44
N MET A 329 -6.02 -15.27 -6.07
CA MET A 329 -4.66 -14.70 -6.06
C MET A 329 -4.19 -14.38 -4.64
N LEU A 330 -5.04 -13.75 -3.80
CA LEU A 330 -4.69 -13.41 -2.41
C LEU A 330 -4.48 -14.65 -1.55
N ASN A 331 -5.22 -15.73 -1.77
CA ASN A 331 -5.02 -17.01 -1.08
C ASN A 331 -3.68 -17.66 -1.47
N GLU A 332 -3.30 -17.60 -2.76
CA GLU A 332 -1.98 -18.05 -3.22
C GLU A 332 -0.86 -17.22 -2.59
N LEU A 333 -1.02 -15.90 -2.56
CA LEU A 333 -0.05 -15.01 -1.94
C LEU A 333 0.08 -15.26 -0.44
N SER A 334 -1.04 -15.54 0.25
CA SER A 334 -1.06 -15.94 1.66
C SER A 334 -0.27 -17.22 1.91
N ALA A 335 -0.44 -18.23 1.05
CA ALA A 335 0.32 -19.48 1.13
C ALA A 335 1.83 -19.26 0.91
N GLN A 336 2.20 -18.34 0.02
CA GLN A 336 3.60 -18.01 -0.27
C GLN A 336 4.29 -17.22 0.86
N THR A 337 3.57 -16.32 1.51
CA THR A 337 4.14 -15.35 2.47
C THR A 337 3.89 -15.70 3.93
N GLY A 338 2.95 -16.59 4.21
CA GLY A 338 2.46 -16.87 5.58
C GLY A 338 1.63 -15.74 6.18
N ARG A 339 1.23 -14.73 5.37
CA ARG A 339 0.41 -13.58 5.78
C ARG A 339 -1.03 -13.77 5.34
N THR A 340 -1.94 -13.14 6.06
CA THR A 340 -3.35 -13.02 5.64
C THR A 340 -3.54 -11.73 4.86
N TYR A 341 -4.26 -11.81 3.73
CA TYR A 341 -4.62 -10.66 2.90
C TYR A 341 -6.13 -10.52 2.82
N GLU A 342 -6.61 -9.30 3.02
CA GLU A 342 -8.03 -8.98 2.94
C GLU A 342 -8.42 -8.53 1.52
N LEU A 343 -9.64 -8.87 1.13
CA LEU A 343 -10.30 -8.34 -0.05
C LEU A 343 -11.54 -7.59 0.40
N THR A 344 -11.60 -6.31 0.09
CA THR A 344 -12.72 -5.44 0.41
C THR A 344 -13.23 -4.75 -0.84
N SER A 345 -14.43 -4.19 -0.79
CA SER A 345 -14.97 -3.38 -1.88
C SER A 345 -15.81 -2.25 -1.33
N ALA A 346 -15.60 -1.04 -1.87
CA ALA A 346 -16.50 0.09 -1.67
C ALA A 346 -17.61 0.01 -2.71
N ILE A 347 -18.85 0.15 -2.25
CA ILE A 347 -20.02 -0.05 -3.10
C ILE A 347 -21.04 1.08 -2.95
N GLY A 348 -21.79 1.35 -4.00
CA GLY A 348 -22.92 2.28 -3.94
C GLY A 348 -24.02 1.77 -3.01
N ALA A 349 -24.62 2.68 -2.25
CA ALA A 349 -25.66 2.36 -1.28
C ALA A 349 -27.09 2.51 -1.85
N GLY A 350 -27.26 3.02 -3.05
CA GLY A 350 -28.53 3.03 -3.74
C GLY A 350 -28.99 1.60 -4.07
N ARG A 351 -30.26 1.34 -3.93
CA ARG A 351 -30.85 0.03 -4.23
C ARG A 351 -30.56 -0.40 -5.68
N ASP A 352 -30.65 0.55 -6.61
CA ASP A 352 -30.30 0.35 -8.03
C ASP A 352 -28.87 -0.18 -8.20
N LYS A 353 -27.90 0.36 -7.44
CA LYS A 353 -26.50 -0.10 -7.51
C LYS A 353 -26.30 -1.47 -6.87
N ILE A 354 -26.99 -1.75 -5.77
CA ILE A 354 -26.89 -3.04 -5.08
C ILE A 354 -27.50 -4.16 -5.90
N GLU A 355 -28.62 -3.91 -6.59
CA GLU A 355 -29.30 -4.90 -7.43
C GLU A 355 -28.52 -5.25 -8.73
N ASP A 356 -27.61 -4.37 -9.16
CA ASP A 356 -26.71 -4.61 -10.29
C ASP A 356 -25.54 -5.56 -9.98
N VAL A 357 -25.44 -6.04 -8.74
CA VAL A 357 -24.42 -7.00 -8.31
C VAL A 357 -25.06 -8.21 -7.62
N ASP A 358 -24.50 -9.40 -7.82
CA ASP A 358 -24.86 -10.62 -7.07
C ASP A 358 -24.01 -10.70 -5.79
N TYR A 359 -24.44 -10.01 -4.75
CA TYR A 359 -23.75 -10.09 -3.45
C TYR A 359 -23.99 -11.41 -2.73
N THR A 360 -25.00 -12.18 -3.09
CA THR A 360 -25.18 -13.56 -2.57
C THR A 360 -23.93 -14.38 -2.84
N THR A 361 -23.40 -14.31 -4.04
CA THR A 361 -22.17 -15.00 -4.46
C THR A 361 -20.92 -14.21 -4.10
N ALA A 362 -20.86 -12.93 -4.42
CA ALA A 362 -19.65 -12.11 -4.29
C ALA A 362 -19.15 -12.00 -2.83
N GLN A 363 -20.04 -11.96 -1.85
CA GLN A 363 -19.66 -11.90 -0.43
C GLN A 363 -18.77 -13.03 0.03
N GLN A 364 -18.80 -14.18 -0.65
CA GLN A 364 -17.98 -15.34 -0.30
C GLN A 364 -16.48 -15.04 -0.49
N TYR A 365 -16.17 -14.11 -1.35
CA TYR A 365 -14.79 -13.70 -1.67
C TYR A 365 -14.33 -12.47 -0.89
N LEU A 366 -15.28 -11.70 -0.34
CA LEU A 366 -15.03 -10.44 0.35
C LEU A 366 -14.94 -10.64 1.88
N ASP A 367 -13.97 -9.96 2.49
CA ASP A 367 -13.88 -9.84 3.94
C ASP A 367 -14.83 -8.75 4.45
N HIS A 368 -14.83 -7.59 3.82
CA HIS A 368 -15.70 -6.46 4.17
C HIS A 368 -16.27 -5.79 2.92
N ILE A 369 -17.48 -5.25 3.08
CA ILE A 369 -18.20 -4.46 2.09
C ILE A 369 -18.40 -3.07 2.68
N PHE A 370 -17.70 -2.08 2.13
CA PHE A 370 -17.79 -0.69 2.56
C PHE A 370 -18.93 0.00 1.82
N LEU A 371 -20.04 0.21 2.53
CA LEU A 371 -21.24 0.81 1.97
C LEU A 371 -21.09 2.34 1.94
N MET A 372 -21.02 2.93 0.74
CA MET A 372 -20.92 4.36 0.55
C MET A 372 -22.28 5.04 0.76
N SER A 373 -22.74 5.08 2.02
CA SER A 373 -24.03 5.62 2.44
C SER A 373 -23.97 7.15 2.57
N TYR A 374 -23.55 7.80 1.51
CA TYR A 374 -23.43 9.25 1.33
C TYR A 374 -23.52 9.59 -0.16
N ASP A 375 -23.48 10.88 -0.48
CA ASP A 375 -23.66 11.39 -1.86
C ASP A 375 -24.97 10.93 -2.51
N PHE A 376 -26.00 10.76 -1.70
CA PHE A 376 -27.32 10.39 -2.20
C PHE A 376 -27.97 11.51 -3.01
N TYR A 377 -27.76 12.76 -2.59
CA TYR A 377 -28.25 13.97 -3.23
C TYR A 377 -27.20 15.08 -3.13
N GLY A 378 -27.15 15.95 -4.13
CA GLY A 378 -26.18 17.05 -4.15
C GLY A 378 -26.46 18.03 -5.29
N GLY A 379 -25.60 19.03 -5.43
CA GLY A 379 -25.73 20.14 -6.36
C GLY A 379 -25.69 19.76 -7.86
N TRP A 380 -25.54 18.49 -8.20
CA TRP A 380 -25.68 17.99 -9.57
C TRP A 380 -27.12 17.95 -10.06
N SER A 381 -28.09 18.14 -9.18
CA SER A 381 -29.51 18.30 -9.52
C SER A 381 -30.12 19.45 -8.76
N ASN A 382 -30.79 20.36 -9.47
CA ASN A 382 -31.53 21.48 -8.89
C ASN A 382 -32.99 21.12 -8.58
N THR A 383 -33.46 19.96 -9.01
CA THR A 383 -34.87 19.56 -8.91
C THR A 383 -35.08 18.32 -8.07
N VAL A 384 -34.09 17.44 -8.01
CA VAL A 384 -34.15 16.21 -7.22
C VAL A 384 -33.35 16.41 -5.94
N LEU A 385 -34.04 16.82 -4.88
CA LEU A 385 -33.44 17.19 -3.60
C LEU A 385 -33.59 16.09 -2.56
N GLY A 386 -32.67 16.00 -1.63
CA GLY A 386 -32.70 15.05 -0.53
C GLY A 386 -31.54 15.24 0.43
N HIS A 387 -31.50 14.46 1.49
CA HIS A 387 -30.35 14.42 2.39
C HIS A 387 -29.21 13.62 1.75
N GLN A 388 -28.01 14.17 1.78
CA GLN A 388 -26.86 13.54 1.14
C GLN A 388 -26.39 12.23 1.82
N ALA A 389 -26.76 12.02 3.09
CA ALA A 389 -26.34 10.84 3.89
C ALA A 389 -27.46 10.46 4.88
N ALA A 390 -28.70 10.32 4.37
CA ALA A 390 -29.84 9.99 5.21
C ALA A 390 -29.72 8.61 5.83
N LEU A 391 -29.94 8.52 7.16
CA LEU A 391 -30.08 7.22 7.83
C LEU A 391 -31.39 6.54 7.40
N ARG A 392 -32.48 7.29 7.36
CA ARG A 392 -33.85 6.86 6.98
C ARG A 392 -34.52 7.90 6.09
N ALA A 393 -35.55 7.46 5.37
CA ALA A 393 -36.34 8.35 4.55
C ALA A 393 -36.98 9.45 5.43
N PRO A 394 -36.82 10.73 5.09
CA PRO A 394 -37.46 11.81 5.81
C PRO A 394 -38.99 11.89 5.52
N ALA A 395 -39.76 12.41 6.44
CA ALA A 395 -41.24 12.50 6.31
C ALA A 395 -41.71 13.25 5.05
N TRP A 396 -40.91 14.21 4.56
CA TRP A 396 -41.21 14.98 3.35
C TRP A 396 -40.80 14.29 2.05
N ARG A 397 -40.05 13.15 2.13
CA ARG A 397 -39.66 12.30 0.99
C ARG A 397 -39.64 10.83 1.42
N PRO A 398 -40.82 10.25 1.77
CA PRO A 398 -40.91 8.92 2.34
C PRO A 398 -40.61 7.79 1.31
N ASP A 399 -40.60 8.13 0.03
CA ASP A 399 -40.44 7.24 -1.11
C ASP A 399 -39.00 7.13 -1.60
N THR A 400 -38.04 7.79 -0.95
CA THR A 400 -36.65 7.68 -1.38
C THR A 400 -36.05 6.34 -1.04
N ASP A 401 -35.41 5.71 -2.06
CA ASP A 401 -34.58 4.51 -1.88
C ASP A 401 -33.15 4.81 -1.41
N TYR A 402 -32.77 6.10 -1.45
CA TYR A 402 -31.41 6.54 -1.12
C TYR A 402 -31.30 6.87 0.37
N THR A 403 -31.18 5.79 1.17
CA THR A 403 -30.89 5.87 2.63
C THR A 403 -29.96 4.76 3.04
N THR A 404 -29.26 4.96 4.15
CA THR A 404 -28.40 3.94 4.74
C THR A 404 -29.19 2.67 5.09
N GLU A 405 -30.39 2.83 5.68
CA GLU A 405 -31.25 1.71 6.06
C GLU A 405 -31.66 0.87 4.83
N ASN A 406 -32.06 1.50 3.73
CA ASN A 406 -32.44 0.80 2.50
C ASN A 406 -31.26 0.06 1.88
N GLY A 407 -30.07 0.69 1.86
CA GLY A 407 -28.84 0.05 1.36
C GLY A 407 -28.47 -1.19 2.18
N VAL A 408 -28.46 -1.09 3.49
CA VAL A 408 -28.24 -2.25 4.37
C VAL A 408 -29.29 -3.34 4.14
N ASN A 409 -30.58 -2.97 4.11
CA ASN A 409 -31.66 -3.93 3.91
C ASN A 409 -31.57 -4.63 2.53
N ALA A 410 -31.16 -3.91 1.48
CA ALA A 410 -30.95 -4.50 0.16
C ALA A 410 -29.82 -5.56 0.16
N LEU A 411 -28.73 -5.31 0.87
CA LEU A 411 -27.66 -6.31 1.06
C LEU A 411 -28.14 -7.50 1.88
N LEU A 412 -28.86 -7.27 2.97
CA LEU A 412 -29.41 -8.33 3.80
C LEU A 412 -30.43 -9.20 3.04
N ALA A 413 -31.23 -8.58 2.15
CA ALA A 413 -32.16 -9.30 1.30
C ALA A 413 -31.47 -10.23 0.29
N GLN A 414 -30.24 -9.92 -0.12
CA GLN A 414 -29.37 -10.82 -0.90
C GLN A 414 -28.63 -11.85 -0.03
N GLY A 415 -28.88 -11.91 1.28
CA GLY A 415 -28.25 -12.85 2.19
C GLY A 415 -26.82 -12.49 2.61
N VAL A 416 -26.42 -11.23 2.46
CA VAL A 416 -25.09 -10.77 2.92
C VAL A 416 -25.04 -10.86 4.45
N GLN A 417 -23.95 -11.44 4.95
CA GLN A 417 -23.73 -11.56 6.39
C GLN A 417 -23.53 -10.16 7.01
N PRO A 418 -24.31 -9.80 8.06
CA PRO A 418 -24.20 -8.47 8.68
C PRO A 418 -22.80 -8.09 9.13
N GLY A 419 -22.00 -9.07 9.58
CA GLY A 419 -20.62 -8.84 10.02
C GLY A 419 -19.65 -8.41 8.91
N LYS A 420 -20.06 -8.54 7.65
CA LYS A 420 -19.26 -8.06 6.50
C LYS A 420 -19.60 -6.64 6.08
N ILE A 421 -20.74 -6.11 6.49
CA ILE A 421 -21.20 -4.77 6.09
C ILE A 421 -20.56 -3.72 7.00
N VAL A 422 -19.87 -2.77 6.40
CA VAL A 422 -19.29 -1.61 7.07
C VAL A 422 -19.98 -0.36 6.54
N VAL A 423 -20.73 0.31 7.39
CA VAL A 423 -21.50 1.50 7.03
C VAL A 423 -20.58 2.70 6.88
N GLY A 424 -20.65 3.38 5.75
CA GLY A 424 -19.89 4.60 5.48
C GLY A 424 -20.55 5.84 6.08
N ALA A 425 -19.74 6.69 6.67
CA ALA A 425 -20.16 8.00 7.17
C ALA A 425 -19.43 9.10 6.39
N GLY A 426 -20.18 9.92 5.65
CA GLY A 426 -19.64 11.10 4.97
C GLY A 426 -19.34 12.21 5.97
N MET A 427 -18.06 12.56 6.13
CA MET A 427 -17.64 13.66 7.04
C MET A 427 -17.67 15.03 6.35
N TYR A 428 -18.71 15.30 5.57
CA TYR A 428 -18.91 16.53 4.81
C TYR A 428 -20.39 16.78 4.55
N GLY A 429 -20.70 18.00 4.14
CA GLY A 429 -22.05 18.41 3.70
C GLY A 429 -22.11 18.66 2.20
N ARG A 430 -23.31 18.64 1.67
CA ARG A 430 -23.65 19.09 0.31
C ARG A 430 -24.56 20.32 0.40
N GLY A 431 -24.35 21.29 -0.48
CA GLY A 431 -25.15 22.50 -0.60
C GLY A 431 -25.65 22.71 -2.03
N TRP A 432 -26.65 23.57 -2.18
CA TRP A 432 -27.22 24.01 -3.44
C TRP A 432 -27.17 25.52 -3.58
#